data_8f2357a0fb00f5deda06366184ba822d
#
_entry.id   8f2357a0fb00f5deda06366184ba822d
#
_cell.length_a   1.000
_cell.length_b   1.000
_cell.length_c   1.000
_cell.angle_alpha   90.00
_cell.angle_beta   90.00
_cell.angle_gamma   90.00
#
_symmetry.space_group_name_H-M   'P 1'
#
loop_
_entity.id
_entity.type
_entity.pdbx_description
1 polymer ?
#
loop_
_entity_poly.entity_id
_entity_poly.type
_entity_poly.pdbx_seq_one_letter_code
_entity_poly.pdbx_strand_id
1 'polypeptide(L)'
;ILRGNALGTVNINDAFYEVMTPGGCVIDTSSMSAYLAPQFVMPKGAYKLARTDREKFIKKLVARAGIAPKDARPGLAYAISKHFVIWFAKTDAARFGEKNVRCLSVTPGNFDTPMGALESGQADVFKKYSALKRNGKPEEIAALFALLLDERLGFLTGADILMDGGVVASGASGLSK
;
A
#
# COMPACT_ATOMS: atom_id res chain seq x y z
N ILE A 1 13.55 4.05 -2.85
CA ILE A 1 12.15 3.89 -2.41
C ILE A 1 11.24 3.76 -3.63
N LEU A 2 11.05 4.82 -4.44
CA LEU A 2 10.05 4.83 -5.53
C LEU A 2 10.26 3.73 -6.58
N ARG A 3 11.52 3.51 -7.05
CA ARG A 3 11.80 2.41 -7.98
C ARG A 3 11.53 1.04 -7.34
N GLY A 4 12.02 0.80 -6.12
CA GLY A 4 11.82 -0.48 -5.43
C GLY A 4 10.35 -0.77 -5.15
N ASN A 5 9.63 0.18 -4.55
CA ASN A 5 8.25 -0.05 -4.15
C ASN A 5 7.27 0.04 -5.33
N ALA A 6 7.35 1.09 -6.16
CA ALA A 6 6.36 1.29 -7.20
C ALA A 6 6.64 0.44 -8.46
N LEU A 7 7.83 0.54 -9.07
CA LEU A 7 8.16 -0.32 -10.23
C LEU A 7 8.34 -1.78 -9.83
N GLY A 8 8.83 -2.06 -8.61
CA GLY A 8 8.90 -3.42 -8.09
C GLY A 8 7.54 -4.11 -8.10
N THR A 9 6.49 -3.43 -7.60
CA THR A 9 5.11 -3.96 -7.65
C THR A 9 4.65 -4.21 -9.10
N VAL A 10 4.90 -3.26 -10.02
CA VAL A 10 4.56 -3.46 -11.44
C VAL A 10 5.24 -4.71 -11.99
N ASN A 11 6.56 -4.85 -11.76
CA ASN A 11 7.34 -5.97 -12.29
C ASN A 11 6.87 -7.33 -11.74
N ILE A 12 6.59 -7.38 -10.42
CA ILE A 12 6.10 -8.61 -9.79
C ILE A 12 4.72 -8.97 -10.32
N ASN A 13 3.78 -8.01 -10.37
CA ASN A 13 2.44 -8.30 -10.89
C ASN A 13 2.46 -8.68 -12.37
N ASP A 14 3.33 -8.07 -13.18
CA ASP A 14 3.49 -8.45 -14.59
C ASP A 14 4.02 -9.89 -14.70
N ALA A 15 5.02 -10.27 -13.91
CA ALA A 15 5.56 -11.63 -13.90
C ALA A 15 4.53 -12.67 -13.39
N PHE A 16 3.83 -12.35 -12.31
CA PHE A 16 2.78 -13.24 -11.78
C PHE A 16 1.59 -13.38 -12.73
N TYR A 17 1.23 -12.31 -13.44
CA TYR A 17 0.17 -12.38 -14.44
C TYR A 17 0.41 -13.47 -15.48
N GLU A 18 1.66 -13.68 -15.90
CA GLU A 18 2.01 -14.71 -16.91
C GLU A 18 1.82 -16.13 -16.38
N VAL A 19 2.08 -16.37 -15.09
CA VAL A 19 2.15 -17.72 -14.51
C VAL A 19 0.96 -18.08 -13.60
N MET A 20 0.16 -17.11 -13.17
CA MET A 20 -0.99 -17.38 -12.31
C MET A 20 -2.07 -18.15 -13.03
N THR A 21 -2.66 -19.11 -12.31
CA THR A 21 -3.75 -19.96 -12.76
C THR A 21 -5.09 -19.49 -12.17
N PRO A 22 -6.23 -19.85 -12.79
CA PRO A 22 -7.57 -19.54 -12.28
C PRO A 22 -7.75 -19.94 -10.81
N GLY A 23 -8.44 -19.11 -10.05
CA GLY A 23 -8.64 -19.29 -8.60
C GLY A 23 -7.52 -18.66 -7.74
N GLY A 24 -6.41 -18.22 -8.36
CA GLY A 24 -5.31 -17.56 -7.66
C GLY A 24 -5.69 -16.20 -7.04
N CYS A 25 -4.80 -15.71 -6.17
CA CYS A 25 -4.95 -14.41 -5.54
C CYS A 25 -3.59 -13.71 -5.42
N VAL A 26 -3.49 -12.48 -5.93
CA VAL A 26 -2.35 -11.58 -5.73
C VAL A 26 -2.71 -10.57 -4.66
N ILE A 27 -1.84 -10.40 -3.67
CA ILE A 27 -2.04 -9.44 -2.58
C ILE A 27 -0.82 -8.52 -2.49
N ASP A 28 -1.00 -7.29 -2.94
CA ASP A 28 0.04 -6.26 -2.87
C ASP A 28 0.08 -5.62 -1.47
N THR A 29 1.25 -5.53 -0.86
CA THR A 29 1.40 -4.94 0.47
C THR A 29 1.70 -3.45 0.39
N SER A 30 0.74 -2.63 0.83
CA SER A 30 0.87 -1.19 0.97
C SER A 30 1.36 -0.78 2.37
N SER A 31 0.93 0.37 2.87
CA SER A 31 1.17 0.90 4.22
C SER A 31 0.14 1.97 4.55
N MET A 32 -0.24 2.12 5.81
CA MET A 32 -1.11 3.22 6.28
C MET A 32 -0.57 4.61 5.92
N SER A 33 0.73 4.76 5.69
CA SER A 33 1.33 6.02 5.23
C SER A 33 0.71 6.53 3.92
N ALA A 34 0.14 5.65 3.09
CA ALA A 34 -0.62 6.01 1.90
C ALA A 34 -1.87 6.84 2.21
N TYR A 35 -2.46 6.64 3.38
CA TYR A 35 -3.64 7.36 3.86
C TYR A 35 -3.29 8.57 4.72
N LEU A 36 -2.15 8.55 5.42
CA LEU A 36 -1.73 9.63 6.30
C LEU A 36 -1.24 10.87 5.54
N ALA A 37 -0.71 10.69 4.34
CA ALA A 37 -0.32 11.81 3.49
C ALA A 37 -1.55 12.45 2.81
N PRO A 38 -1.58 13.79 2.63
CA PRO A 38 -2.70 14.46 1.99
C PRO A 38 -2.99 13.92 0.60
N GLN A 39 -4.23 13.55 0.34
CA GLN A 39 -4.62 12.90 -0.92
C GLN A 39 -4.43 13.80 -2.16
N PHE A 40 -4.48 15.12 -2.00
CA PHE A 40 -4.26 16.07 -3.10
C PHE A 40 -2.80 16.13 -3.58
N VAL A 41 -1.83 15.67 -2.77
CA VAL A 41 -0.43 15.59 -3.19
C VAL A 41 -0.12 14.32 -3.98
N MET A 42 -1.04 13.35 -4.04
CA MET A 42 -0.83 12.09 -4.75
C MET A 42 -0.86 12.29 -6.27
N PRO A 43 0.20 11.92 -7.00
CA PRO A 43 0.31 12.17 -8.45
C PRO A 43 -0.46 11.12 -9.27
N LYS A 44 -1.78 10.97 -9.02
CA LYS A 44 -2.63 9.93 -9.65
C LYS A 44 -2.56 9.94 -11.18
N GLY A 45 -2.42 11.12 -11.80
CA GLY A 45 -2.25 11.23 -13.25
C GLY A 45 -0.93 10.61 -13.76
N ALA A 46 0.12 10.57 -12.92
CA ALA A 46 1.38 9.91 -13.28
C ALA A 46 1.30 8.38 -13.18
N TYR A 47 0.41 7.84 -12.35
CA TYR A 47 0.28 6.39 -12.12
C TYR A 47 -0.03 5.61 -13.40
N LYS A 48 -0.81 6.20 -14.31
CA LYS A 48 -1.14 5.62 -15.61
C LYS A 48 0.08 5.34 -16.50
N LEU A 49 1.22 5.98 -16.21
CA LEU A 49 2.46 5.79 -16.96
C LEU A 49 3.25 4.55 -16.51
N ALA A 50 2.86 3.89 -15.44
CA ALA A 50 3.64 2.83 -14.79
C ALA A 50 4.04 1.68 -15.75
N ARG A 51 3.21 1.37 -16.74
CA ARG A 51 3.49 0.36 -17.79
C ARG A 51 3.91 0.96 -19.13
N THR A 52 3.45 2.17 -19.45
CA THR A 52 3.64 2.76 -20.79
C THR A 52 4.92 3.59 -20.92
N ASP A 53 5.38 4.23 -19.82
CA ASP A 53 6.59 5.05 -19.78
C ASP A 53 7.18 5.07 -18.37
N ARG A 54 7.92 4.02 -18.04
CA ARG A 54 8.47 3.79 -16.69
C ARG A 54 9.41 4.89 -16.22
N GLU A 55 10.22 5.46 -17.10
CA GLU A 55 11.17 6.52 -16.74
C GLU A 55 10.42 7.83 -16.43
N LYS A 56 9.44 8.20 -17.26
CA LYS A 56 8.60 9.37 -17.04
C LYS A 56 7.73 9.20 -15.79
N PHE A 57 7.23 7.98 -15.54
CA PHE A 57 6.53 7.63 -14.30
C PHE A 57 7.39 7.97 -13.08
N ILE A 58 8.58 7.39 -12.97
CA ILE A 58 9.48 7.62 -11.83
C ILE A 58 9.88 9.08 -11.72
N LYS A 59 10.21 9.75 -12.84
CA LYS A 59 10.55 11.18 -12.86
C LYS A 59 9.44 12.03 -12.26
N LYS A 60 8.17 11.75 -12.60
CA LYS A 60 7.01 12.47 -12.05
C LYS A 60 6.81 12.18 -10.56
N LEU A 61 7.01 10.94 -10.10
CA LEU A 61 6.92 10.62 -8.67
C LEU A 61 8.01 11.32 -7.85
N VAL A 62 9.25 11.32 -8.38
CA VAL A 62 10.39 12.02 -7.74
C VAL A 62 10.12 13.53 -7.66
N ALA A 63 9.66 14.14 -8.75
CA ALA A 63 9.31 15.56 -8.77
C ALA A 63 8.23 15.88 -7.73
N ARG A 64 7.22 15.03 -7.60
CA ARG A 64 6.17 15.20 -6.59
C ARG A 64 6.69 15.06 -5.16
N ALA A 65 7.54 14.08 -4.88
CA ALA A 65 8.18 13.95 -3.56
C ALA A 65 9.10 15.16 -3.25
N GLY A 66 9.70 15.75 -4.29
CA GLY A 66 10.58 16.91 -4.19
C GLY A 66 9.92 18.21 -3.71
N ILE A 67 8.59 18.31 -3.72
CA ILE A 67 7.87 19.50 -3.20
C ILE A 67 7.95 19.63 -1.67
N ALA A 68 8.21 18.51 -0.98
CA ALA A 68 8.37 18.51 0.46
C ALA A 68 9.73 19.12 0.89
N PRO A 69 9.83 19.67 2.11
CA PRO A 69 11.11 19.99 2.72
C PRO A 69 12.08 18.82 2.67
N LYS A 70 13.38 19.09 2.56
CA LYS A 70 14.42 18.07 2.31
C LYS A 70 14.30 16.85 3.22
N ASP A 71 14.09 17.08 4.50
CA ASP A 71 14.02 16.03 5.52
C ASP A 71 12.72 15.21 5.46
N ALA A 72 11.65 15.78 4.91
CA ALA A 72 10.35 15.11 4.74
C ALA A 72 10.22 14.36 3.39
N ARG A 73 11.12 14.59 2.42
CA ARG A 73 11.08 13.97 1.09
C ARG A 73 11.05 12.45 1.13
N PRO A 74 11.88 11.76 1.95
CA PRO A 74 11.84 10.30 2.01
C PRO A 74 10.48 9.78 2.48
N GLY A 75 9.88 10.41 3.49
CA GLY A 75 8.55 10.05 3.99
C GLY A 75 7.45 10.26 2.94
N LEU A 76 7.47 11.41 2.23
CA LEU A 76 6.50 11.65 1.16
C LEU A 76 6.71 10.69 -0.03
N ALA A 77 7.95 10.41 -0.40
CA ALA A 77 8.25 9.42 -1.45
C ALA A 77 7.74 8.03 -1.08
N TYR A 78 7.89 7.63 0.19
CA TYR A 78 7.35 6.38 0.70
C TYR A 78 5.82 6.37 0.64
N ALA A 79 5.15 7.40 1.14
CA ALA A 79 3.70 7.53 1.09
C ALA A 79 3.16 7.48 -0.35
N ILE A 80 3.78 8.21 -1.29
CA ILE A 80 3.44 8.17 -2.72
C ILE A 80 3.59 6.75 -3.28
N SER A 81 4.69 6.05 -2.95
CA SER A 81 4.92 4.70 -3.44
C SER A 81 3.87 3.72 -2.93
N LYS A 82 3.49 3.82 -1.66
CA LYS A 82 2.47 2.95 -1.05
C LYS A 82 1.05 3.30 -1.51
N HIS A 83 0.75 4.57 -1.73
CA HIS A 83 -0.50 4.98 -2.36
C HIS A 83 -0.60 4.45 -3.81
N PHE A 84 0.53 4.43 -4.55
CA PHE A 84 0.57 3.82 -5.87
C PHE A 84 0.23 2.32 -5.81
N VAL A 85 0.75 1.58 -4.84
CA VAL A 85 0.45 0.14 -4.66
C VAL A 85 -1.06 -0.10 -4.54
N ILE A 86 -1.76 0.68 -3.71
CA ILE A 86 -3.22 0.60 -3.58
C ILE A 86 -3.92 0.86 -4.91
N TRP A 87 -3.54 1.96 -5.57
CA TRP A 87 -4.13 2.33 -6.85
C TRP A 87 -3.87 1.24 -7.91
N PHE A 88 -2.66 0.68 -7.91
CA PHE A 88 -2.23 -0.30 -8.90
C PHE A 88 -2.98 -1.62 -8.73
N ALA A 89 -3.07 -2.18 -7.51
CA ALA A 89 -3.83 -3.38 -7.21
C ALA A 89 -5.31 -3.24 -7.64
N LYS A 90 -5.94 -2.10 -7.32
CA LYS A 90 -7.32 -1.80 -7.75
C LYS A 90 -7.48 -1.77 -9.27
N THR A 91 -6.52 -1.17 -9.96
CA THR A 91 -6.56 -1.05 -11.43
C THR A 91 -6.25 -2.40 -12.09
N ASP A 92 -5.32 -3.15 -11.50
CA ASP A 92 -4.86 -4.44 -12.04
C ASP A 92 -5.86 -5.57 -11.82
N ALA A 93 -6.81 -5.40 -10.90
CA ALA A 93 -7.88 -6.37 -10.64
C ALA A 93 -8.68 -6.73 -11.90
N ALA A 94 -8.92 -5.76 -12.79
CA ALA A 94 -9.60 -6.03 -14.06
C ALA A 94 -8.77 -6.96 -14.95
N ARG A 95 -7.46 -6.72 -15.08
CA ARG A 95 -6.55 -7.56 -15.87
C ARG A 95 -6.44 -8.97 -15.30
N PHE A 96 -6.22 -9.10 -13.99
CA PHE A 96 -6.15 -10.41 -13.35
C PHE A 96 -7.50 -11.16 -13.41
N GLY A 97 -8.61 -10.42 -13.37
CA GLY A 97 -9.96 -10.97 -13.51
C GLY A 97 -10.20 -11.69 -14.83
N GLU A 98 -9.54 -11.28 -15.93
CA GLU A 98 -9.57 -11.98 -17.22
C GLU A 98 -9.08 -13.45 -17.12
N LYS A 99 -8.20 -13.72 -16.14
CA LYS A 99 -7.69 -15.06 -15.82
C LYS A 99 -8.42 -15.73 -14.65
N ASN A 100 -9.50 -15.14 -14.15
CA ASN A 100 -10.17 -15.58 -12.92
C ASN A 100 -9.22 -15.62 -11.71
N VAL A 101 -8.34 -14.61 -11.62
CA VAL A 101 -7.41 -14.38 -10.50
C VAL A 101 -7.84 -13.11 -9.77
N ARG A 102 -7.84 -13.13 -8.45
CA ARG A 102 -8.13 -11.96 -7.62
C ARG A 102 -6.87 -11.12 -7.45
N CYS A 103 -7.03 -9.79 -7.42
CA CYS A 103 -5.94 -8.86 -7.12
C CYS A 103 -6.43 -7.84 -6.10
N LEU A 104 -5.73 -7.75 -4.96
CA LEU A 104 -6.08 -6.91 -3.82
C LEU A 104 -4.84 -6.17 -3.33
N SER A 105 -5.05 -5.19 -2.43
CA SER A 105 -4.00 -4.71 -1.56
C SER A 105 -4.36 -4.87 -0.08
N VAL A 106 -3.33 -5.10 0.74
CA VAL A 106 -3.41 -5.02 2.20
C VAL A 106 -2.56 -3.83 2.63
N THR A 107 -3.12 -3.01 3.49
CA THR A 107 -2.49 -1.79 4.01
C THR A 107 -2.27 -1.93 5.52
N PRO A 108 -1.08 -2.40 5.95
CA PRO A 108 -0.75 -2.52 7.37
C PRO A 108 -0.54 -1.15 8.02
N GLY A 109 -0.92 -1.07 9.30
CA GLY A 109 -0.41 -0.08 10.25
C GLY A 109 0.91 -0.51 10.89
N ASN A 110 1.11 -0.13 12.15
CA ASN A 110 2.27 -0.55 12.92
C ASN A 110 2.05 -1.92 13.56
N PHE A 111 3.03 -2.80 13.38
CA PHE A 111 3.06 -4.14 13.95
C PHE A 111 4.34 -4.34 14.78
N ASP A 112 4.26 -5.13 15.85
CA ASP A 112 5.38 -5.47 16.72
C ASP A 112 6.32 -6.45 15.99
N THR A 113 7.22 -5.89 15.20
CA THR A 113 8.23 -6.60 14.41
C THR A 113 9.63 -6.07 14.72
N PRO A 114 10.70 -6.83 14.47
CA PRO A 114 12.08 -6.31 14.59
C PRO A 114 12.30 -5.03 13.77
N MET A 115 11.69 -4.93 12.59
CA MET A 115 11.75 -3.71 11.77
C MET A 115 11.00 -2.55 12.42
N GLY A 116 9.80 -2.79 12.97
CA GLY A 116 9.01 -1.78 13.68
C GLY A 116 9.72 -1.24 14.93
N ALA A 117 10.53 -2.05 15.60
CA ALA A 117 11.33 -1.64 16.75
C ALA A 117 12.41 -0.60 16.39
N LEU A 118 12.91 -0.61 15.15
CA LEU A 118 13.87 0.41 14.66
C LEU A 118 13.23 1.78 14.45
N GLU A 119 11.89 1.84 14.31
CA GLU A 119 11.09 3.05 14.12
C GLU A 119 10.31 3.43 15.40
N SER A 120 10.77 3.01 16.59
CA SER A 120 10.04 3.07 17.87
C SER A 120 9.47 4.47 18.21
N GLY A 121 10.18 5.55 17.90
CA GLY A 121 9.71 6.92 18.15
C GLY A 121 8.44 7.30 17.37
N GLN A 122 8.28 6.82 16.13
CA GLN A 122 7.07 7.03 15.33
C GLN A 122 5.96 6.04 15.73
N ALA A 123 6.33 4.80 16.07
CA ALA A 123 5.39 3.78 16.51
C ALA A 123 4.61 4.22 17.77
N ASP A 124 5.27 4.85 18.73
CA ASP A 124 4.62 5.36 19.95
C ASP A 124 3.65 6.51 19.68
N VAL A 125 3.95 7.37 18.71
CA VAL A 125 3.03 8.42 18.27
C VAL A 125 1.77 7.80 17.69
N PHE A 126 1.89 6.86 16.76
CA PHE A 126 0.75 6.22 16.13
C PHE A 126 -0.08 5.36 17.09
N LYS A 127 0.56 4.76 18.10
CA LYS A 127 -0.14 4.05 19.18
C LYS A 127 -1.13 4.95 19.94
N LYS A 128 -0.80 6.24 20.13
CA LYS A 128 -1.71 7.22 20.75
C LYS A 128 -2.95 7.48 19.90
N TYR A 129 -2.79 7.50 18.57
CA TYR A 129 -3.92 7.71 17.64
C TYR A 129 -4.70 6.43 17.36
N SER A 130 -4.10 5.24 17.49
CA SER A 130 -4.79 3.97 17.31
C SER A 130 -6.02 3.88 18.21
N ALA A 131 -7.16 3.46 17.65
CA ALA A 131 -8.37 3.20 18.42
C ALA A 131 -8.14 2.05 19.42
N LEU A 132 -7.33 1.05 19.05
CA LEU A 132 -7.01 -0.10 19.89
C LEU A 132 -5.88 0.15 20.91
N LYS A 133 -5.23 1.33 20.86
CA LYS A 133 -4.14 1.75 21.77
C LYS A 133 -2.96 0.79 21.87
N ARG A 134 -2.71 0.02 20.83
CA ARG A 134 -1.58 -0.90 20.71
C ARG A 134 -1.12 -1.05 19.28
N ASN A 135 0.04 -1.63 19.08
CA ASN A 135 0.45 -2.14 17.77
C ASN A 135 -0.29 -3.45 17.45
N GLY A 136 -0.34 -3.81 16.17
CA GLY A 136 -0.75 -5.14 15.74
C GLY A 136 0.33 -6.16 16.04
N LYS A 137 -0.09 -7.43 16.23
CA LYS A 137 0.83 -8.56 16.32
C LYS A 137 1.05 -9.17 14.94
N PRO A 138 2.26 -9.67 14.62
CA PRO A 138 2.53 -10.34 13.34
C PRO A 138 1.53 -11.44 12.99
N GLU A 139 1.06 -12.16 14.00
CA GLU A 139 0.08 -13.24 13.83
C GLU A 139 -1.28 -12.73 13.36
N GLU A 140 -1.65 -11.50 13.75
CA GLU A 140 -2.93 -10.91 13.35
C GLU A 140 -2.95 -10.57 11.86
N ILE A 141 -1.84 -10.01 11.32
CA ILE A 141 -1.77 -9.75 9.88
C ILE A 141 -1.55 -11.02 9.07
N ALA A 142 -0.84 -12.00 9.60
CA ALA A 142 -0.70 -13.32 8.98
C ALA A 142 -2.06 -14.00 8.83
N ALA A 143 -2.91 -13.93 9.86
CA ALA A 143 -4.28 -14.44 9.82
C ALA A 143 -5.12 -13.74 8.73
N LEU A 144 -4.97 -12.41 8.56
CA LEU A 144 -5.63 -11.67 7.48
C LEU A 144 -5.19 -12.18 6.10
N PHE A 145 -3.87 -12.33 5.87
CA PHE A 145 -3.38 -12.86 4.59
C PHE A 145 -3.93 -14.26 4.31
N ALA A 146 -3.90 -15.16 5.31
CA ALA A 146 -4.46 -16.51 5.17
C ALA A 146 -5.95 -16.49 4.82
N LEU A 147 -6.73 -15.64 5.49
CA LEU A 147 -8.16 -15.47 5.22
C LEU A 147 -8.40 -14.96 3.79
N LEU A 148 -7.62 -13.99 3.33
CA LEU A 148 -7.79 -13.42 1.98
C LEU A 148 -7.48 -14.42 0.85
N LEU A 149 -6.73 -15.49 1.14
CA LEU A 149 -6.48 -16.57 0.19
C LEU A 149 -7.60 -17.60 0.11
N ASP A 150 -8.56 -17.56 1.06
CA ASP A 150 -9.69 -18.48 1.10
C ASP A 150 -10.57 -18.32 -0.15
N GLU A 151 -10.90 -19.44 -0.80
CA GLU A 151 -11.74 -19.47 -2.02
C GLU A 151 -13.17 -18.97 -1.78
N ARG A 152 -13.66 -19.06 -0.55
CA ARG A 152 -14.98 -18.52 -0.14
C ARG A 152 -15.07 -17.00 -0.30
N LEU A 153 -13.93 -16.32 -0.39
CA LEU A 153 -13.84 -14.90 -0.71
C LEU A 153 -13.66 -14.63 -2.22
N GLY A 154 -14.05 -15.59 -3.07
CA GLY A 154 -13.84 -15.56 -4.51
C GLY A 154 -14.40 -14.32 -5.23
N PHE A 155 -15.34 -13.61 -4.63
CA PHE A 155 -15.89 -12.35 -5.18
C PHE A 155 -15.16 -11.08 -4.70
N LEU A 156 -14.17 -11.21 -3.79
CA LEU A 156 -13.39 -10.08 -3.25
C LEU A 156 -12.16 -9.81 -4.12
N THR A 157 -12.21 -8.78 -4.94
CA THR A 157 -11.08 -8.29 -5.76
C THR A 157 -11.14 -6.77 -5.90
N GLY A 158 -10.04 -6.11 -6.29
CA GLY A 158 -9.98 -4.67 -6.50
C GLY A 158 -10.13 -3.83 -5.22
N ALA A 159 -10.07 -4.45 -4.06
CA ALA A 159 -10.20 -3.79 -2.75
C ALA A 159 -8.83 -3.52 -2.11
N ASP A 160 -8.80 -2.53 -1.22
CA ASP A 160 -7.72 -2.33 -0.27
C ASP A 160 -8.23 -2.62 1.14
N ILE A 161 -7.51 -3.46 1.88
CA ILE A 161 -7.86 -3.82 3.24
C ILE A 161 -6.91 -3.14 4.21
N LEU A 162 -7.38 -2.09 4.87
CA LEU A 162 -6.63 -1.35 5.88
C LEU A 162 -6.70 -2.07 7.22
N MET A 163 -5.54 -2.44 7.77
CA MET A 163 -5.40 -3.09 9.08
C MET A 163 -4.38 -2.33 9.92
N ASP A 164 -4.83 -1.27 10.58
CA ASP A 164 -3.99 -0.29 11.28
C ASP A 164 -4.40 0.00 12.74
N GLY A 165 -5.29 -0.81 13.30
CA GLY A 165 -5.82 -0.59 14.63
C GLY A 165 -6.66 0.68 14.77
N GLY A 166 -7.13 1.25 13.65
CA GLY A 166 -7.95 2.45 13.61
C GLY A 166 -7.17 3.77 13.65
N VAL A 167 -5.87 3.75 13.33
CA VAL A 167 -5.03 4.98 13.28
C VAL A 167 -5.56 5.99 12.28
N VAL A 168 -5.83 5.56 11.06
CA VAL A 168 -6.35 6.43 9.99
C VAL A 168 -7.75 6.93 10.36
N ALA A 169 -8.62 6.05 10.84
CA ALA A 169 -9.99 6.40 11.23
C ALA A 169 -10.05 7.39 12.39
N SER A 170 -9.05 7.37 13.29
CA SER A 170 -8.96 8.29 14.45
C SER A 170 -8.42 9.68 14.09
N GLY A 171 -8.18 9.97 12.80
CA GLY A 171 -7.78 11.28 12.35
C GLY A 171 -6.30 11.62 12.51
N ALA A 172 -5.44 10.63 12.60
CA ALA A 172 -3.98 10.81 12.66
C ALA A 172 -3.39 11.57 11.45
N SER A 173 -4.13 11.64 10.34
CA SER A 173 -3.74 12.37 9.14
C SER A 173 -3.76 13.90 9.28
N GLY A 174 -4.20 14.45 10.41
CA GLY A 174 -4.32 15.89 10.63
C GLY A 174 -5.39 16.60 9.78
N LEU A 175 -6.16 15.84 8.98
CA LEU A 175 -7.16 16.38 8.05
C LEU A 175 -8.61 16.14 8.52
N SER A 176 -8.80 15.53 9.68
CA SER A 176 -10.12 15.19 10.23
C SER A 176 -10.43 16.03 11.49
N LYS A 177 -10.21 17.36 11.40
CA LYS A 177 -10.83 18.32 12.33
C LYS A 177 -11.35 19.50 11.54
#